data_782d633b74c632337f5c6ca24809e14b
#
_entry.id   782d633b74c632337f5c6ca24809e14b
#
_cell.length_a   1.000
_cell.length_b   1.000
_cell.length_c   1.000
_cell.angle_alpha   90.00
_cell.angle_beta   90.00
_cell.angle_gamma   90.00
#
_symmetry.space_group_name_H-M   'P 1'
#
loop_
_entity.id
_entity.type
_entity.pdbx_description
1 polymer ?
#
loop_
_entity_poly.entity_id
_entity_poly.type
_entity_poly.pdbx_seq_one_letter_code
_entity_poly.pdbx_strand_id
1 'polypeptide(L)'
;MTMEDDASLASTPAPRRPRWQKTAVAVGSLVVAGTGLLASTELHGIPSMHATPQAAPAPIGALIALADDTPQGKPLAAVPLSARALPAGSPFIDAFKGSPESRLIGIYKAIGQGQTDVAIDAAAALTHDVPGFRLAQLVYADLLSQRIGNTAALGAATGASAADPAVAAELGDLHDEARQRLHALQERPPEGRVPAEFIVLPKAIHHAIAVDTSRSRLYLFENGPQGVRLVSDHYVSVGKQGVDKTVEGDQRTPLGVYFVSDRVGKGSLGEAFGAGAMELNYPNLFDQLHGRTGSGIYVHGVPFNTYSRPPKDSDGCVTLANDELLMLMNTVPVHDTPVIITRQIQWVSDDAARLRKAEILDAVNHWQSVRAGDDPGALDAFYATGAAPQTPAAPSQPAPQASVVFVHGKRRVVPPPAVPPKDPIAFDNLSVMTWSDAKQTMVVTFNERGTRSHRETMLRQYWERDASKWKIVAEGTVR
;
A
#
# COMPACT_ATOMS: atom_id res chain seq x y z
N MET A 1 -42.65 64.24 10.53
CA MET A 1 -41.29 64.82 10.37
C MET A 1 -40.31 63.69 10.52
N THR A 2 -40.23 63.03 9.52
CA THR A 2 -39.21 62.27 8.71
C THR A 2 -37.78 62.44 9.17
N MET A 3 -37.13 61.35 9.41
CA MET A 3 -35.76 61.10 8.97
C MET A 3 -35.52 59.58 9.00
N GLU A 4 -35.35 59.05 7.78
CA GLU A 4 -34.78 57.76 7.45
C GLU A 4 -33.27 57.80 7.77
N ASP A 5 -32.76 56.70 8.34
CA ASP A 5 -31.33 56.42 8.33
C ASP A 5 -31.11 55.01 7.77
N ASP A 6 -30.52 55.04 6.61
CA ASP A 6 -30.14 53.95 5.72
C ASP A 6 -28.82 53.35 6.22
N ALA A 7 -28.84 52.11 6.74
CA ALA A 7 -27.64 51.39 7.14
C ALA A 7 -27.32 50.33 6.08
N SER A 8 -26.42 50.71 5.17
CA SER A 8 -25.75 49.87 4.17
C SER A 8 -25.05 48.71 4.78
N LEU A 9 -25.56 47.50 4.53
CA LEU A 9 -24.88 46.23 4.83
C LEU A 9 -23.81 45.95 3.77
N ALA A 10 -22.53 46.14 4.14
CA ALA A 10 -21.39 45.76 3.33
C ALA A 10 -21.26 44.23 3.29
N SER A 11 -21.48 43.69 2.11
CA SER A 11 -21.29 42.27 1.80
C SER A 11 -19.78 41.92 1.69
N THR A 12 -19.32 41.02 2.51
CA THR A 12 -17.98 40.42 2.45
C THR A 12 -17.87 39.49 1.24
N PRO A 13 -16.84 39.57 0.40
CA PRO A 13 -16.69 38.68 -0.74
C PRO A 13 -16.22 37.29 -0.32
N ALA A 14 -16.85 36.25 -0.86
CA ALA A 14 -16.47 34.85 -0.70
C ALA A 14 -15.07 34.54 -1.29
N PRO A 15 -14.31 33.55 -0.72
CA PRO A 15 -12.98 33.21 -1.20
C PRO A 15 -13.07 32.57 -2.60
N ARG A 16 -12.24 33.06 -3.51
CA ARG A 16 -12.11 32.55 -4.89
C ARG A 16 -11.41 31.20 -4.89
N ARG A 17 -12.06 30.17 -5.45
CA ARG A 17 -11.45 28.86 -5.76
C ARG A 17 -10.38 29.01 -6.85
N PRO A 18 -9.24 28.32 -6.76
CA PRO A 18 -8.22 28.34 -7.81
C PRO A 18 -8.74 27.66 -9.08
N ARG A 19 -8.62 28.35 -10.20
CA ARG A 19 -8.91 27.84 -11.55
C ARG A 19 -7.76 26.94 -12.00
N TRP A 20 -8.00 25.64 -12.10
CA TRP A 20 -7.13 24.72 -12.80
C TRP A 20 -7.22 24.98 -14.30
N GLN A 21 -6.12 25.45 -14.87
CA GLN A 21 -5.99 25.56 -16.33
C GLN A 21 -5.79 24.16 -16.90
N LYS A 22 -6.72 23.76 -17.78
CA LYS A 22 -6.59 22.55 -18.60
C LYS A 22 -5.56 22.86 -19.68
N THR A 23 -4.34 22.35 -19.56
CA THR A 23 -3.37 22.34 -20.64
C THR A 23 -3.64 21.10 -21.48
N ALA A 24 -4.28 21.27 -22.63
CA ALA A 24 -4.40 20.24 -23.65
C ALA A 24 -3.06 20.11 -24.35
N VAL A 25 -2.38 18.97 -24.17
CA VAL A 25 -1.19 18.62 -24.96
C VAL A 25 -1.68 18.00 -26.27
N ALA A 26 -1.52 18.77 -27.36
CA ALA A 26 -1.73 18.27 -28.72
C ALA A 26 -0.52 17.38 -29.10
N VAL A 27 -0.75 16.09 -29.33
CA VAL A 27 0.21 15.20 -29.93
C VAL A 27 0.25 15.48 -31.42
N GLY A 28 1.28 16.23 -31.86
CA GLY A 28 1.60 16.46 -33.25
C GLY A 28 2.41 15.29 -33.80
N SER A 29 1.84 14.55 -34.74
CA SER A 29 2.56 13.54 -35.55
C SER A 29 3.51 14.26 -36.50
N LEU A 30 4.83 14.10 -36.30
CA LEU A 30 5.83 14.55 -37.25
C LEU A 30 6.28 13.36 -38.10
N VAL A 31 5.82 13.32 -39.36
CA VAL A 31 6.37 12.45 -40.38
C VAL A 31 7.59 13.13 -40.99
N VAL A 32 8.78 12.57 -40.74
CA VAL A 32 10.00 13.00 -41.43
C VAL A 32 10.38 11.90 -42.43
N ALA A 33 10.16 12.20 -43.70
CA ALA A 33 10.79 11.50 -44.80
C ALA A 33 12.19 12.08 -45.00
N GLY A 34 13.22 11.27 -44.87
CA GLY A 34 14.60 11.65 -45.12
C GLY A 34 15.33 10.59 -45.91
N THR A 35 15.56 10.90 -47.20
CA THR A 35 16.35 10.12 -48.17
C THR A 35 17.85 10.21 -47.85
N GLY A 36 18.48 9.08 -47.92
CA GLY A 36 19.84 8.65 -48.17
C GLY A 36 21.04 9.57 -48.09
N LEU A 37 22.09 9.03 -47.49
CA LEU A 37 23.45 9.02 -48.10
C LEU A 37 24.32 7.96 -47.39
N LEU A 38 24.92 7.07 -48.23
CA LEU A 38 25.88 6.06 -47.82
C LEU A 38 27.21 6.71 -47.45
N ALA A 39 27.78 6.37 -46.30
CA ALA A 39 29.21 6.45 -46.03
C ALA A 39 29.66 5.27 -45.20
N SER A 40 30.46 4.42 -45.84
CA SER A 40 31.11 3.23 -45.27
C SER A 40 32.22 3.65 -44.31
N THR A 41 32.19 3.21 -43.07
CA THR A 41 33.39 3.07 -42.25
C THR A 41 33.33 1.77 -41.50
N GLU A 42 34.24 0.87 -41.76
CA GLU A 42 34.48 -0.39 -41.06
C GLU A 42 34.84 -0.10 -39.60
N LEU A 43 34.19 -0.74 -38.66
CA LEU A 43 34.66 -0.86 -37.30
C LEU A 43 34.43 -2.31 -36.81
N HIS A 44 35.54 -2.87 -36.37
CA HIS A 44 35.73 -4.26 -35.93
C HIS A 44 34.85 -4.68 -34.77
N GLY A 45 34.27 -5.86 -34.89
CA GLY A 45 34.13 -6.90 -33.87
C GLY A 45 33.52 -6.56 -32.50
N ILE A 46 32.17 -6.66 -32.40
CA ILE A 46 31.50 -6.97 -31.14
C ILE A 46 30.82 -8.34 -31.31
N PRO A 47 31.03 -9.33 -30.44
CA PRO A 47 30.38 -10.64 -30.57
C PRO A 47 28.88 -10.49 -30.34
N SER A 48 28.10 -10.94 -31.27
CA SER A 48 26.63 -11.09 -31.19
C SER A 48 26.30 -11.98 -30.01
N MET A 49 25.78 -11.41 -28.93
CA MET A 49 25.02 -12.21 -27.96
C MET A 49 23.77 -12.71 -28.66
N HIS A 50 23.74 -14.01 -28.99
CA HIS A 50 22.52 -14.69 -29.35
C HIS A 50 21.54 -14.57 -28.20
N ALA A 51 20.45 -13.81 -28.41
CA ALA A 51 19.29 -13.85 -27.55
C ALA A 51 18.76 -15.29 -27.58
N THR A 52 18.85 -15.99 -26.47
CA THR A 52 18.17 -17.25 -26.25
C THR A 52 16.67 -17.00 -26.46
N PRO A 53 15.97 -17.80 -27.27
CA PRO A 53 14.53 -17.64 -27.43
C PRO A 53 13.88 -17.80 -26.04
N GLN A 54 13.17 -16.77 -25.63
CA GLN A 54 12.40 -16.78 -24.39
C GLN A 54 11.36 -17.89 -24.53
N ALA A 55 11.40 -18.89 -23.65
CA ALA A 55 10.44 -19.99 -23.68
C ALA A 55 9.03 -19.45 -23.55
N ALA A 56 8.13 -19.94 -24.40
CA ALA A 56 6.71 -19.58 -24.33
C ALA A 56 6.16 -19.85 -22.92
N PRO A 57 5.26 -19.00 -22.38
CA PRO A 57 4.69 -19.19 -21.03
C PRO A 57 3.95 -20.54 -20.98
N ALA A 58 4.15 -21.27 -19.89
CA ALA A 58 3.48 -22.56 -19.67
C ALA A 58 1.97 -22.37 -19.45
N PRO A 59 1.11 -23.29 -19.89
CA PRO A 59 -0.33 -23.23 -19.65
C PRO A 59 -0.62 -23.23 -18.15
N ILE A 60 -1.73 -22.62 -17.73
CA ILE A 60 -2.13 -22.53 -16.30
C ILE A 60 -2.20 -23.91 -15.65
N GLY A 61 -2.65 -24.93 -16.37
CA GLY A 61 -2.65 -26.33 -15.92
C GLY A 61 -1.23 -26.85 -15.61
N ALA A 62 -0.21 -26.47 -16.38
CA ALA A 62 1.18 -26.82 -16.12
C ALA A 62 1.78 -26.04 -14.94
N LEU A 63 1.36 -24.77 -14.73
CA LEU A 63 1.73 -23.98 -13.55
C LEU A 63 1.17 -24.59 -12.26
N ILE A 64 -0.03 -25.12 -12.29
CA ILE A 64 -0.64 -25.83 -11.15
C ILE A 64 0.11 -27.15 -10.88
N ALA A 65 0.51 -27.87 -11.92
CA ALA A 65 1.29 -29.12 -11.78
C ALA A 65 2.72 -28.90 -11.25
N LEU A 66 3.36 -27.77 -11.61
CA LEU A 66 4.69 -27.41 -11.08
C LEU A 66 4.63 -26.94 -9.62
N ALA A 67 3.45 -26.58 -9.13
CA ALA A 67 3.24 -26.17 -7.75
C ALA A 67 3.13 -27.35 -6.77
N ASP A 68 3.09 -28.59 -7.26
CA ASP A 68 2.90 -29.83 -6.47
C ASP A 68 4.21 -30.59 -6.18
N ASP A 69 5.38 -29.94 -6.31
CA ASP A 69 6.68 -30.49 -5.95
C ASP A 69 6.89 -30.52 -4.42
N THR A 70 6.01 -31.24 -3.71
CA THR A 70 6.28 -31.75 -2.37
C THR A 70 6.84 -33.17 -2.50
N PRO A 71 7.88 -33.57 -1.73
CA PRO A 71 8.51 -34.86 -1.91
C PRO A 71 7.58 -36.02 -1.48
N GLN A 72 7.22 -36.82 -2.49
CA GLN A 72 6.77 -38.21 -2.41
C GLN A 72 5.47 -38.55 -1.66
N GLY A 73 4.35 -38.41 -2.35
CA GLY A 73 3.16 -39.27 -2.17
C GLY A 73 2.92 -40.08 -3.43
N LYS A 74 2.69 -41.38 -3.32
CA LYS A 74 2.42 -42.31 -4.43
C LYS A 74 1.32 -41.80 -5.35
N PRO A 75 1.42 -41.99 -6.70
CA PRO A 75 0.37 -41.64 -7.61
C PRO A 75 -0.88 -42.49 -7.32
N LEU A 76 -1.99 -41.83 -7.01
CA LEU A 76 -3.32 -42.44 -6.93
C LEU A 76 -3.78 -42.77 -8.36
N ALA A 77 -4.13 -44.03 -8.57
CA ALA A 77 -4.65 -44.54 -9.84
C ALA A 77 -5.90 -43.75 -10.27
N ALA A 78 -5.93 -43.31 -11.53
CA ALA A 78 -7.07 -42.66 -12.13
C ALA A 78 -8.30 -43.58 -12.11
N VAL A 79 -9.34 -43.20 -11.35
CA VAL A 79 -10.67 -43.82 -11.38
C VAL A 79 -11.49 -43.04 -12.42
N PRO A 80 -12.11 -43.69 -13.43
CA PRO A 80 -12.97 -43.00 -14.37
C PRO A 80 -14.29 -42.61 -13.67
N LEU A 81 -14.51 -41.33 -13.51
CA LEU A 81 -15.75 -40.75 -12.99
C LEU A 81 -16.73 -40.52 -14.15
N SER A 82 -17.74 -41.40 -14.26
CA SER A 82 -18.96 -41.16 -15.01
C SER A 82 -19.66 -39.92 -14.45
N ALA A 83 -20.22 -39.07 -15.31
CA ALA A 83 -20.97 -37.86 -15.00
C ALA A 83 -22.03 -38.12 -13.91
N ARG A 84 -21.71 -37.83 -12.67
CA ARG A 84 -22.62 -37.90 -11.55
C ARG A 84 -22.82 -36.48 -11.05
N ALA A 85 -24.03 -35.97 -11.20
CA ALA A 85 -24.41 -34.69 -10.61
C ALA A 85 -24.01 -34.70 -9.12
N LEU A 86 -23.27 -33.69 -8.69
CA LEU A 86 -22.87 -33.53 -7.30
C LEU A 86 -24.14 -33.44 -6.42
N PRO A 87 -24.22 -34.18 -5.30
CA PRO A 87 -25.35 -34.06 -4.40
C PRO A 87 -25.48 -32.66 -3.81
N ALA A 88 -26.69 -32.12 -3.73
CA ALA A 88 -26.98 -30.87 -3.07
C ALA A 88 -26.46 -30.94 -1.61
N GLY A 89 -25.56 -30.01 -1.24
CA GLY A 89 -24.87 -30.00 0.07
C GLY A 89 -23.42 -30.50 0.07
N SER A 90 -22.83 -30.77 -1.11
CA SER A 90 -21.40 -31.04 -1.22
C SER A 90 -20.59 -29.81 -0.81
N PRO A 91 -19.50 -29.93 0.01
CA PRO A 91 -18.62 -28.83 0.36
C PRO A 91 -17.99 -28.15 -0.87
N PHE A 92 -18.03 -28.78 -2.04
CA PHE A 92 -17.63 -28.21 -3.32
C PHE A 92 -18.57 -27.11 -3.83
N ILE A 93 -19.90 -27.21 -3.57
CA ILE A 93 -20.87 -26.20 -4.01
C ILE A 93 -20.61 -24.87 -3.30
N ASP A 94 -20.18 -24.90 -2.06
CA ASP A 94 -19.86 -23.68 -1.31
C ASP A 94 -18.53 -23.04 -1.77
N ALA A 95 -17.60 -23.82 -2.30
CA ALA A 95 -16.34 -23.29 -2.85
C ALA A 95 -16.53 -22.40 -4.10
N PHE A 96 -17.67 -22.55 -4.80
CA PHE A 96 -18.00 -21.73 -5.99
C PHE A 96 -19.02 -20.62 -5.70
N LYS A 97 -19.36 -20.41 -4.42
CA LYS A 97 -20.16 -19.29 -3.94
C LYS A 97 -19.24 -18.20 -3.39
N GLY A 98 -19.73 -16.98 -3.33
CA GLY A 98 -19.02 -15.85 -2.75
C GLY A 98 -18.44 -14.89 -3.78
N SER A 99 -17.36 -14.19 -3.43
CA SER A 99 -16.71 -13.22 -4.31
C SER A 99 -16.14 -13.90 -5.57
N PRO A 100 -15.99 -13.16 -6.68
CA PRO A 100 -15.35 -13.69 -7.90
C PRO A 100 -13.96 -14.28 -7.62
N GLU A 101 -13.19 -13.68 -6.70
CA GLU A 101 -11.91 -14.22 -6.25
C GLU A 101 -12.06 -15.60 -5.60
N SER A 102 -12.99 -15.75 -4.66
CA SER A 102 -13.24 -17.04 -4.00
C SER A 102 -13.66 -18.14 -5.00
N ARG A 103 -14.43 -17.77 -6.01
CA ARG A 103 -14.87 -18.67 -7.08
C ARG A 103 -13.69 -19.11 -7.97
N LEU A 104 -12.81 -18.18 -8.34
CA LEU A 104 -11.60 -18.50 -9.11
C LEU A 104 -10.67 -19.44 -8.31
N ILE A 105 -10.52 -19.20 -7.01
CA ILE A 105 -9.81 -20.10 -6.11
C ILE A 105 -10.41 -21.50 -6.09
N GLY A 106 -11.75 -21.60 -6.05
CA GLY A 106 -12.46 -22.86 -6.15
C GLY A 106 -12.15 -23.62 -7.44
N ILE A 107 -12.12 -22.90 -8.57
CA ILE A 107 -11.75 -23.44 -9.89
C ILE A 107 -10.34 -24.01 -9.88
N TYR A 108 -9.35 -23.27 -9.37
CA TYR A 108 -7.97 -23.74 -9.25
C TYR A 108 -7.85 -25.00 -8.38
N LYS A 109 -8.58 -25.07 -7.28
CA LYS A 109 -8.62 -26.28 -6.43
C LYS A 109 -9.22 -27.48 -7.17
N ALA A 110 -10.30 -27.28 -7.92
CA ALA A 110 -10.91 -28.33 -8.73
C ALA A 110 -9.94 -28.85 -9.83
N ILE A 111 -9.19 -27.94 -10.47
CA ILE A 111 -8.16 -28.31 -11.46
C ILE A 111 -7.06 -29.15 -10.78
N GLY A 112 -6.53 -28.71 -9.63
CA GLY A 112 -5.50 -29.43 -8.88
C GLY A 112 -5.94 -30.81 -8.41
N GLN A 113 -7.25 -31.03 -8.23
CA GLN A 113 -7.86 -32.31 -7.85
C GLN A 113 -8.26 -33.18 -9.08
N GLY A 114 -7.95 -32.76 -10.30
CA GLY A 114 -8.32 -33.46 -11.53
C GLY A 114 -9.81 -33.42 -11.86
N GLN A 115 -10.58 -32.54 -11.24
CA GLN A 115 -12.03 -32.41 -11.43
C GLN A 115 -12.34 -31.46 -12.60
N THR A 116 -11.87 -31.81 -13.79
CA THR A 116 -11.88 -30.93 -14.96
C THR A 116 -13.29 -30.48 -15.36
N ASP A 117 -14.30 -31.38 -15.36
CA ASP A 117 -15.67 -31.01 -15.74
C ASP A 117 -16.26 -30.00 -14.73
N VAL A 118 -16.05 -30.20 -13.43
CA VAL A 118 -16.49 -29.27 -12.40
C VAL A 118 -15.80 -27.89 -12.56
N ALA A 119 -14.50 -27.89 -12.87
CA ALA A 119 -13.77 -26.67 -13.11
C ALA A 119 -14.28 -25.91 -14.35
N ILE A 120 -14.63 -26.63 -15.44
CA ILE A 120 -15.22 -26.04 -16.65
C ILE A 120 -16.56 -25.38 -16.35
N ASP A 121 -17.49 -26.10 -15.68
CA ASP A 121 -18.81 -25.56 -15.36
C ASP A 121 -18.72 -24.33 -14.44
N ALA A 122 -17.84 -24.38 -13.43
CA ALA A 122 -17.60 -23.26 -12.53
C ALA A 122 -16.96 -22.06 -13.23
N ALA A 123 -16.01 -22.30 -14.14
CA ALA A 123 -15.38 -21.24 -14.94
C ALA A 123 -16.38 -20.60 -15.90
N ALA A 124 -17.22 -21.38 -16.57
CA ALA A 124 -18.31 -20.88 -17.42
C ALA A 124 -19.26 -19.97 -16.64
N ALA A 125 -19.70 -20.40 -15.44
CA ALA A 125 -20.56 -19.61 -14.57
C ALA A 125 -19.87 -18.30 -14.12
N LEU A 126 -18.59 -18.35 -13.74
CA LEU A 126 -17.83 -17.16 -13.34
C LEU A 126 -17.68 -16.14 -14.47
N THR A 127 -17.36 -16.60 -15.69
CA THR A 127 -17.22 -15.73 -16.85
C THR A 127 -18.54 -15.13 -17.31
N HIS A 128 -19.65 -15.85 -17.13
CA HIS A 128 -21.01 -15.33 -17.38
C HIS A 128 -21.36 -14.20 -16.39
N ASP A 129 -21.14 -14.44 -15.10
CA ASP A 129 -21.52 -13.49 -14.06
C ASP A 129 -20.61 -12.27 -13.99
N VAL A 130 -19.33 -12.43 -14.33
CA VAL A 130 -18.30 -11.39 -14.26
C VAL A 130 -17.54 -11.29 -15.59
N PRO A 131 -18.18 -10.76 -16.64
CA PRO A 131 -17.60 -10.73 -18.00
C PRO A 131 -16.33 -9.87 -18.11
N GLY A 132 -16.08 -8.95 -17.16
CA GLY A 132 -14.85 -8.17 -17.08
C GLY A 132 -13.66 -8.90 -16.45
N PHE A 133 -13.82 -10.16 -15.99
CA PHE A 133 -12.75 -10.92 -15.37
C PHE A 133 -11.95 -11.72 -16.43
N ARG A 134 -11.00 -11.05 -17.09
CA ARG A 134 -10.21 -11.60 -18.20
C ARG A 134 -9.45 -12.87 -17.82
N LEU A 135 -8.89 -12.93 -16.61
CA LEU A 135 -8.21 -14.14 -16.13
C LEU A 135 -9.16 -15.34 -16.03
N ALA A 136 -10.40 -15.15 -15.56
CA ALA A 136 -11.39 -16.22 -15.53
C ALA A 136 -11.74 -16.71 -16.94
N GLN A 137 -11.82 -15.79 -17.92
CA GLN A 137 -12.02 -16.14 -19.34
C GLN A 137 -10.86 -16.97 -19.90
N LEU A 138 -9.60 -16.59 -19.58
CA LEU A 138 -8.42 -17.36 -19.99
C LEU A 138 -8.44 -18.77 -19.38
N VAL A 139 -8.70 -18.89 -18.08
CA VAL A 139 -8.80 -20.19 -17.40
C VAL A 139 -9.89 -21.08 -18.03
N TYR A 140 -11.05 -20.51 -18.34
CA TYR A 140 -12.13 -21.23 -19.00
C TYR A 140 -11.74 -21.71 -20.40
N ALA A 141 -11.10 -20.86 -21.19
CA ALA A 141 -10.62 -21.20 -22.53
C ALA A 141 -9.53 -22.30 -22.50
N ASP A 142 -8.58 -22.24 -21.55
CA ASP A 142 -7.56 -23.26 -21.36
C ASP A 142 -8.17 -24.61 -20.98
N LEU A 143 -9.16 -24.64 -20.09
CA LEU A 143 -9.87 -25.86 -19.68
C LEU A 143 -10.61 -26.50 -20.87
N LEU A 144 -11.29 -25.70 -21.69
CA LEU A 144 -11.96 -26.19 -22.92
C LEU A 144 -10.95 -26.76 -23.90
N SER A 145 -9.78 -26.09 -24.07
CA SER A 145 -8.72 -26.57 -24.98
C SER A 145 -8.15 -27.92 -24.53
N GLN A 146 -7.93 -28.10 -23.23
CA GLN A 146 -7.48 -29.38 -22.68
C GLN A 146 -8.53 -30.49 -22.91
N ARG A 147 -9.81 -30.19 -22.75
CA ARG A 147 -10.90 -31.14 -22.94
C ARG A 147 -10.98 -31.68 -24.38
N ILE A 148 -10.69 -30.85 -25.38
CA ILE A 148 -10.68 -31.26 -26.80
C ILE A 148 -9.34 -31.90 -27.25
N GLY A 149 -8.43 -32.17 -26.29
CA GLY A 149 -7.12 -32.79 -26.59
C GLY A 149 -6.12 -31.85 -27.24
N ASN A 150 -6.39 -30.57 -27.33
CA ASN A 150 -5.46 -29.57 -27.77
C ASN A 150 -4.57 -29.16 -26.57
N THR A 151 -3.44 -29.83 -26.43
CA THR A 151 -2.47 -29.57 -25.35
C THR A 151 -1.56 -28.36 -25.64
N ALA A 152 -1.66 -27.76 -26.83
CA ALA A 152 -1.06 -26.46 -27.06
C ALA A 152 -1.84 -25.44 -26.22
N ALA A 153 -1.20 -24.87 -25.24
CA ALA A 153 -1.79 -23.81 -24.43
C ALA A 153 -2.34 -22.71 -25.35
N LEU A 154 -3.55 -22.24 -25.09
CA LEU A 154 -4.14 -21.10 -25.80
C LEU A 154 -3.28 -19.84 -25.66
N GLY A 155 -2.45 -19.76 -24.63
CA GLY A 155 -1.39 -18.76 -24.51
C GLY A 155 -0.11 -19.10 -25.28
N ALA A 156 0.08 -20.36 -25.73
CA ALA A 156 1.11 -20.68 -26.70
C ALA A 156 0.47 -20.46 -28.08
N ALA A 157 0.64 -19.29 -28.62
CA ALA A 157 0.14 -18.78 -29.85
C ALA A 157 -0.12 -19.86 -30.92
N THR A 158 -1.37 -20.24 -31.11
CA THR A 158 -1.80 -20.70 -32.46
C THR A 158 -1.46 -19.56 -33.41
N GLY A 159 -0.82 -19.82 -34.51
CA GLY A 159 -0.11 -18.92 -35.43
C GLY A 159 -0.59 -17.47 -35.65
N ALA A 160 -1.81 -17.10 -35.23
CA ALA A 160 -2.31 -15.73 -35.27
C ALA A 160 -1.85 -14.87 -34.09
N SER A 161 -1.69 -15.44 -32.88
CA SER A 161 -1.21 -14.74 -31.66
C SER A 161 0.31 -14.55 -31.67
N ALA A 162 1.07 -15.37 -32.40
CA ALA A 162 2.50 -15.15 -32.63
C ALA A 162 2.78 -13.94 -33.54
N ALA A 163 1.77 -13.43 -34.23
CA ALA A 163 1.89 -12.32 -35.17
C ALA A 163 1.64 -10.93 -34.52
N ASP A 164 0.95 -10.86 -33.33
CA ASP A 164 0.65 -9.61 -32.67
C ASP A 164 1.34 -9.52 -31.28
N PRO A 165 2.41 -8.69 -31.16
CA PRO A 165 3.13 -8.51 -29.92
C PRO A 165 2.24 -7.97 -28.76
N ALA A 166 1.18 -7.21 -29.05
CA ALA A 166 0.29 -6.69 -28.02
C ALA A 166 -0.55 -7.80 -27.39
N VAL A 167 -1.07 -8.72 -28.20
CA VAL A 167 -1.80 -9.90 -27.71
C VAL A 167 -0.90 -10.82 -26.89
N ALA A 168 0.35 -11.02 -27.35
CA ALA A 168 1.31 -11.82 -26.60
C ALA A 168 1.65 -11.19 -25.22
N ALA A 169 1.78 -9.88 -25.15
CA ALA A 169 2.00 -9.16 -23.91
C ALA A 169 0.79 -9.30 -22.97
N GLU A 170 -0.43 -9.10 -23.44
CA GLU A 170 -1.66 -9.24 -22.65
C GLU A 170 -1.82 -10.66 -22.08
N LEU A 171 -1.53 -11.69 -22.87
CA LEU A 171 -1.53 -13.07 -22.40
C LEU A 171 -0.45 -13.31 -21.35
N GLY A 172 0.75 -12.73 -21.51
CA GLY A 172 1.82 -12.75 -20.53
C GLY A 172 1.38 -12.16 -19.19
N ASP A 173 0.72 -11.01 -19.22
CA ASP A 173 0.20 -10.32 -18.05
C ASP A 173 -0.85 -11.16 -17.31
N LEU A 174 -1.76 -11.83 -18.02
CA LEU A 174 -2.76 -12.72 -17.44
C LEU A 174 -2.12 -13.97 -16.82
N HIS A 175 -1.07 -14.53 -17.41
CA HIS A 175 -0.30 -15.63 -16.83
C HIS A 175 0.45 -15.18 -15.57
N ASP A 176 0.98 -13.98 -15.54
CA ASP A 176 1.62 -13.43 -14.35
C ASP A 176 0.60 -13.21 -13.22
N GLU A 177 -0.61 -12.73 -13.54
CA GLU A 177 -1.71 -12.64 -12.58
C GLU A 177 -2.09 -14.01 -12.01
N ALA A 178 -2.26 -15.03 -12.89
CA ALA A 178 -2.55 -16.40 -12.49
C ALA A 178 -1.48 -16.95 -11.54
N ARG A 179 -0.20 -16.75 -11.89
CA ARG A 179 0.94 -17.21 -11.09
C ARG A 179 0.96 -16.57 -9.71
N GLN A 180 0.74 -15.25 -9.62
CA GLN A 180 0.70 -14.55 -8.33
C GLN A 180 -0.46 -15.04 -7.45
N ARG A 181 -1.64 -15.26 -8.03
CA ARG A 181 -2.80 -15.77 -7.29
C ARG A 181 -2.57 -17.20 -6.78
N LEU A 182 -2.00 -18.08 -7.60
CA LEU A 182 -1.66 -19.45 -7.21
C LEU A 182 -0.59 -19.46 -6.10
N HIS A 183 0.44 -18.66 -6.25
CA HIS A 183 1.50 -18.52 -5.24
C HIS A 183 0.94 -18.04 -3.89
N ALA A 184 0.06 -17.04 -3.91
CA ALA A 184 -0.60 -16.57 -2.69
C ALA A 184 -1.51 -17.63 -2.04
N LEU A 185 -2.10 -18.55 -2.82
CA LEU A 185 -2.88 -19.66 -2.28
C LEU A 185 -2.03 -20.71 -1.57
N GLN A 186 -0.84 -20.98 -2.08
CA GLN A 186 0.10 -21.95 -1.50
C GLN A 186 0.78 -21.40 -0.25
N GLU A 187 1.14 -20.12 -0.29
CA GLU A 187 1.83 -19.43 0.78
C GLU A 187 0.89 -18.53 1.59
N ARG A 188 -0.22 -19.08 2.03
CA ARG A 188 -1.13 -18.35 2.93
C ARG A 188 -0.41 -17.93 4.21
N PRO A 189 -0.76 -16.75 4.78
CA PRO A 189 -0.28 -16.37 6.09
C PRO A 189 -0.48 -17.52 7.07
N PRO A 190 0.55 -17.97 7.81
CA PRO A 190 0.38 -19.04 8.79
C PRO A 190 -0.63 -18.63 9.85
N GLU A 191 -1.50 -19.55 10.24
CA GLU A 191 -2.55 -19.29 11.23
C GLU A 191 -1.95 -18.76 12.55
N GLY A 192 -2.59 -17.75 13.14
CA GLY A 192 -2.16 -17.11 14.38
C GLY A 192 -0.87 -16.28 14.27
N ARG A 193 -0.36 -16.02 13.06
CA ARG A 193 0.80 -15.14 12.89
C ARG A 193 0.37 -13.75 12.47
N VAL A 194 1.20 -12.77 12.84
CA VAL A 194 1.01 -11.35 12.55
C VAL A 194 2.21 -10.79 11.79
N PRO A 195 2.04 -9.69 11.04
CA PRO A 195 3.17 -8.97 10.45
C PRO A 195 4.17 -8.50 11.52
N ALA A 196 5.46 -8.79 11.32
CA ALA A 196 6.53 -8.30 12.18
C ALA A 196 6.64 -6.76 12.17
N GLU A 197 6.03 -6.15 11.18
CA GLU A 197 5.93 -4.71 10.99
C GLU A 197 5.02 -4.03 12.04
N PHE A 198 4.06 -4.76 12.64
CA PHE A 198 3.16 -4.26 13.67
C PHE A 198 3.80 -4.46 15.05
N ILE A 199 4.48 -3.43 15.57
CA ILE A 199 5.14 -3.49 16.90
C ILE A 199 4.15 -3.13 18.01
N VAL A 200 3.48 -2.00 17.87
CA VAL A 200 2.43 -1.54 18.81
C VAL A 200 1.31 -0.90 18.02
N LEU A 201 0.11 -1.39 18.19
CA LEU A 201 -1.12 -0.74 17.74
C LEU A 201 -1.96 -0.38 18.97
N PRO A 202 -2.17 0.92 19.28
CA PRO A 202 -3.01 1.34 20.38
C PRO A 202 -4.48 1.00 20.11
N LYS A 203 -5.30 0.95 21.16
CA LYS A 203 -6.74 0.61 21.04
C LYS A 203 -7.51 1.56 20.12
N ALA A 204 -7.04 2.78 19.95
CA ALA A 204 -7.65 3.76 19.04
C ALA A 204 -7.54 3.33 17.57
N ILE A 205 -6.53 2.55 17.20
CA ILE A 205 -6.38 2.00 15.85
C ILE A 205 -7.14 0.68 15.79
N HIS A 206 -8.34 0.69 15.22
CA HIS A 206 -9.19 -0.51 15.10
C HIS A 206 -8.79 -1.40 13.94
N HIS A 207 -8.26 -0.84 12.87
CA HIS A 207 -7.87 -1.55 11.66
C HIS A 207 -6.48 -1.14 11.21
N ALA A 208 -5.77 -2.06 10.56
CA ALA A 208 -4.49 -1.81 9.90
C ALA A 208 -4.46 -2.58 8.57
N ILE A 209 -3.79 -1.99 7.58
CA ILE A 209 -3.60 -2.60 6.26
C ILE A 209 -2.12 -2.88 6.07
N ALA A 210 -1.80 -4.06 5.52
CA ALA A 210 -0.45 -4.37 5.06
C ALA A 210 -0.49 -4.86 3.61
N VAL A 211 0.34 -4.27 2.75
CA VAL A 211 0.48 -4.62 1.33
C VAL A 211 1.80 -5.33 1.14
N ASP A 212 1.73 -6.60 0.71
CA ASP A 212 2.86 -7.42 0.27
C ASP A 212 2.96 -7.35 -1.25
N THR A 213 3.91 -6.56 -1.73
CA THR A 213 4.02 -6.32 -3.17
C THR A 213 4.64 -7.49 -3.92
N SER A 214 5.39 -8.37 -3.24
CA SER A 214 5.94 -9.60 -3.83
C SER A 214 4.86 -10.64 -4.12
N ARG A 215 3.78 -10.62 -3.36
CA ARG A 215 2.65 -11.54 -3.48
C ARG A 215 1.42 -10.92 -4.15
N SER A 216 1.47 -9.63 -4.50
CA SER A 216 0.31 -8.89 -5.00
C SER A 216 -0.90 -9.02 -4.05
N ARG A 217 -0.67 -8.88 -2.74
CA ARG A 217 -1.72 -9.05 -1.72
C ARG A 217 -1.81 -7.84 -0.78
N LEU A 218 -3.04 -7.46 -0.48
CA LEU A 218 -3.40 -6.53 0.58
C LEU A 218 -4.10 -7.33 1.67
N TYR A 219 -3.64 -7.19 2.90
CA TYR A 219 -4.21 -7.83 4.08
C TYR A 219 -4.85 -6.79 4.98
N LEU A 220 -6.10 -7.02 5.36
CA LEU A 220 -6.80 -6.21 6.35
C LEU A 220 -6.74 -6.91 7.71
N PHE A 221 -6.30 -6.18 8.72
CA PHE A 221 -6.25 -6.63 10.10
C PHE A 221 -7.22 -5.84 10.97
N GLU A 222 -7.78 -6.50 11.96
CA GLU A 222 -8.51 -5.88 13.07
C GLU A 222 -7.66 -5.96 14.34
N ASN A 223 -7.59 -4.84 15.06
CA ASN A 223 -6.92 -4.74 16.35
C ASN A 223 -7.98 -4.78 17.46
N GLY A 224 -8.26 -5.97 17.94
CA GLY A 224 -9.28 -6.24 18.95
C GLY A 224 -8.69 -6.50 20.35
N PRO A 225 -9.56 -6.82 21.33
CA PRO A 225 -9.13 -7.12 22.71
C PRO A 225 -8.19 -8.33 22.82
N GLN A 226 -8.25 -9.24 21.85
CA GLN A 226 -7.40 -10.44 21.78
C GLN A 226 -6.13 -10.23 20.95
N GLY A 227 -5.85 -9.00 20.55
CA GLY A 227 -4.73 -8.65 19.69
C GLY A 227 -5.11 -8.43 18.23
N VAL A 228 -4.10 -8.42 17.39
CA VAL A 228 -4.24 -8.20 15.93
C VAL A 228 -4.60 -9.52 15.26
N ARG A 229 -5.67 -9.52 14.47
CA ARG A 229 -6.08 -10.69 13.69
C ARG A 229 -6.32 -10.34 12.22
N LEU A 230 -6.01 -11.25 11.33
CA LEU A 230 -6.31 -11.12 9.90
C LEU A 230 -7.83 -11.23 9.69
N VAL A 231 -8.41 -10.26 8.99
CA VAL A 231 -9.84 -10.21 8.64
C VAL A 231 -10.07 -10.71 7.23
N SER A 232 -9.30 -10.17 6.29
CA SER A 232 -9.42 -10.50 4.86
C SER A 232 -8.12 -10.23 4.13
N ASP A 233 -7.96 -10.87 2.97
CA ASP A 233 -6.86 -10.64 2.06
C ASP A 233 -7.41 -10.50 0.63
N HIS A 234 -6.81 -9.60 -0.15
CA HIS A 234 -7.26 -9.18 -1.46
C HIS A 234 -6.11 -9.17 -2.45
N TYR A 235 -6.38 -9.59 -3.68
CA TYR A 235 -5.41 -9.42 -4.77
C TYR A 235 -5.29 -7.94 -5.13
N VAL A 236 -4.05 -7.47 -5.31
CA VAL A 236 -3.77 -6.09 -5.71
C VAL A 236 -2.78 -6.03 -6.86
N SER A 237 -2.91 -4.97 -7.66
CA SER A 237 -1.91 -4.53 -8.63
C SER A 237 -1.19 -3.30 -8.10
N VAL A 238 0.10 -3.20 -8.39
CA VAL A 238 0.97 -2.09 -7.99
C VAL A 238 1.56 -1.38 -9.22
N GLY A 239 2.48 -0.45 -9.01
CA GLY A 239 3.08 0.34 -10.09
C GLY A 239 3.71 -0.51 -11.21
N LYS A 240 3.53 -0.11 -12.47
CA LYS A 240 4.10 -0.76 -13.67
C LYS A 240 5.61 -0.97 -13.58
N GLN A 241 6.31 -0.02 -12.99
CA GLN A 241 7.75 -0.11 -12.75
C GLN A 241 8.09 -0.72 -11.38
N GLY A 242 7.11 -1.38 -10.74
CA GLY A 242 7.27 -2.04 -9.43
C GLY A 242 7.14 -1.06 -8.27
N VAL A 243 8.04 -1.20 -7.30
CA VAL A 243 8.01 -0.44 -6.04
C VAL A 243 9.21 0.48 -5.91
N ASP A 244 9.30 1.18 -4.75
CA ASP A 244 10.37 2.11 -4.43
C ASP A 244 10.27 3.41 -5.23
N LYS A 245 9.12 4.06 -5.08
CA LYS A 245 8.85 5.36 -5.70
C LYS A 245 9.80 6.43 -5.18
N THR A 246 10.42 7.16 -6.14
CA THR A 246 11.36 8.24 -5.83
C THR A 246 10.96 9.58 -6.43
N VAL A 247 10.43 9.59 -7.65
CA VAL A 247 10.07 10.82 -8.35
C VAL A 247 8.67 10.75 -8.93
N GLU A 248 8.07 11.93 -9.17
CA GLU A 248 6.79 12.03 -9.84
C GLU A 248 6.83 11.35 -11.22
N GLY A 249 5.79 10.60 -11.58
CA GLY A 249 5.67 9.94 -12.88
C GLY A 249 6.51 8.67 -13.09
N ASP A 250 7.24 8.19 -12.08
CA ASP A 250 8.09 7.00 -12.18
C ASP A 250 7.30 5.67 -12.24
N GLN A 251 5.99 5.72 -12.14
CA GLN A 251 5.07 4.57 -12.17
C GLN A 251 5.41 3.49 -11.12
N ARG A 252 5.96 3.91 -9.97
CA ARG A 252 6.32 3.03 -8.87
C ARG A 252 5.43 3.26 -7.66
N THR A 253 5.13 2.18 -6.93
CA THR A 253 4.43 2.26 -5.65
C THR A 253 5.46 2.56 -4.54
N PRO A 254 5.18 3.52 -3.65
CA PRO A 254 6.09 3.81 -2.55
C PRO A 254 6.12 2.68 -1.52
N LEU A 255 7.27 2.50 -0.87
CA LEU A 255 7.44 1.63 0.29
C LEU A 255 7.46 2.47 1.57
N GLY A 256 6.80 2.00 2.62
CA GLY A 256 6.77 2.72 3.89
C GLY A 256 5.49 2.49 4.69
N VAL A 257 5.32 3.32 5.71
CA VAL A 257 4.09 3.39 6.53
C VAL A 257 3.36 4.67 6.19
N TYR A 258 2.17 4.51 5.67
CA TYR A 258 1.25 5.59 5.28
C TYR A 258 -0.02 5.52 6.13
N PHE A 259 -0.89 6.50 5.97
CA PHE A 259 -2.19 6.55 6.64
C PHE A 259 -3.25 6.96 5.61
N VAL A 260 -4.44 6.40 5.75
CA VAL A 260 -5.58 6.81 4.93
C VAL A 260 -5.93 8.25 5.31
N SER A 261 -5.71 9.20 4.40
CA SER A 261 -5.94 10.64 4.64
C SER A 261 -7.35 11.07 4.24
N ASP A 262 -7.93 10.46 3.21
CA ASP A 262 -9.27 10.78 2.74
C ASP A 262 -9.92 9.59 2.00
N ARG A 263 -11.23 9.68 1.80
CA ARG A 263 -12.02 8.79 0.95
C ARG A 263 -12.68 9.57 -0.16
N VAL A 264 -12.46 9.11 -1.38
CA VAL A 264 -13.03 9.75 -2.57
C VAL A 264 -14.01 8.78 -3.22
N GLY A 265 -15.28 9.19 -3.29
CA GLY A 265 -16.34 8.37 -3.86
C GLY A 265 -16.29 8.30 -5.38
N LYS A 266 -17.14 7.41 -5.92
CA LYS A 266 -17.33 7.20 -7.37
C LYS A 266 -17.51 8.52 -8.12
N GLY A 267 -16.83 8.66 -9.25
CA GLY A 267 -16.99 9.77 -10.19
C GLY A 267 -16.15 11.01 -9.89
N SER A 268 -15.56 11.13 -8.71
CA SER A 268 -14.76 12.31 -8.37
C SER A 268 -13.36 12.30 -8.98
N LEU A 269 -12.80 11.11 -9.24
CA LEU A 269 -11.43 10.90 -9.75
C LEU A 269 -11.37 10.38 -11.20
N GLY A 270 -12.52 10.18 -11.85
CA GLY A 270 -12.62 9.61 -13.20
C GLY A 270 -12.78 8.08 -13.22
N GLU A 271 -13.04 7.53 -14.42
CA GLU A 271 -13.41 6.12 -14.61
C GLU A 271 -12.31 5.13 -14.21
N ALA A 272 -11.04 5.52 -14.30
CA ALA A 272 -9.90 4.67 -13.98
C ALA A 272 -9.87 4.23 -12.50
N PHE A 273 -10.55 4.97 -11.62
CA PHE A 273 -10.63 4.72 -10.19
C PHE A 273 -11.83 3.85 -9.77
N GLY A 274 -12.69 3.49 -10.72
CA GLY A 274 -13.83 2.60 -10.51
C GLY A 274 -14.79 3.08 -9.43
N ALA A 275 -14.97 2.26 -8.38
CA ALA A 275 -15.92 2.53 -7.30
C ALA A 275 -15.49 3.67 -6.37
N GLY A 276 -14.21 4.09 -6.38
CA GLY A 276 -13.67 5.14 -5.53
C GLY A 276 -12.21 4.93 -5.17
N ALA A 277 -11.75 5.63 -4.14
CA ALA A 277 -10.37 5.58 -3.67
C ALA A 277 -10.24 5.95 -2.19
N MET A 278 -9.21 5.41 -1.55
CA MET A 278 -8.67 5.86 -0.27
C MET A 278 -7.32 6.53 -0.53
N GLU A 279 -7.22 7.81 -0.25
CA GLU A 279 -5.98 8.55 -0.40
C GLU A 279 -4.99 8.19 0.70
N LEU A 280 -3.72 8.06 0.35
CA LEU A 280 -2.63 7.88 1.30
C LEU A 280 -1.85 9.18 1.45
N ASN A 281 -1.36 9.45 2.65
CA ASN A 281 -0.57 10.65 2.97
C ASN A 281 0.86 10.62 2.37
N TYR A 282 0.97 10.22 1.09
CA TYR A 282 2.22 10.29 0.34
C TYR A 282 2.33 11.63 -0.43
N PRO A 283 3.49 12.32 -0.45
CA PRO A 283 4.69 12.04 0.32
C PRO A 283 4.54 12.51 1.77
N ASN A 284 4.87 11.63 2.70
CA ASN A 284 4.92 12.00 4.11
C ASN A 284 6.24 12.74 4.45
N LEU A 285 6.43 13.12 5.72
CA LEU A 285 7.62 13.86 6.14
C LEU A 285 8.93 13.09 5.87
N PHE A 286 8.92 11.76 6.01
CA PHE A 286 10.08 10.91 5.71
C PHE A 286 10.40 10.91 4.22
N ASP A 287 9.38 10.79 3.37
CA ASP A 287 9.55 10.84 1.91
C ASP A 287 10.13 12.17 1.46
N GLN A 288 9.60 13.27 2.02
CA GLN A 288 10.08 14.63 1.72
C GLN A 288 11.55 14.83 2.14
N LEU A 289 11.93 14.32 3.31
CA LEU A 289 13.31 14.35 3.79
C LEU A 289 14.28 13.63 2.83
N HIS A 290 13.83 12.53 2.23
CA HIS A 290 14.59 11.75 1.26
C HIS A 290 14.47 12.27 -0.18
N GLY A 291 13.89 13.45 -0.39
CA GLY A 291 13.73 14.06 -1.71
C GLY A 291 12.75 13.32 -2.62
N ARG A 292 11.89 12.46 -2.07
CA ARG A 292 10.85 11.79 -2.84
C ARG A 292 9.76 12.78 -3.23
N THR A 293 9.30 12.71 -4.47
CA THR A 293 8.36 13.67 -5.05
C THR A 293 7.12 13.00 -5.63
N GLY A 294 6.16 13.83 -6.08
CA GLY A 294 4.86 13.42 -6.58
C GLY A 294 3.79 13.44 -5.48
N SER A 295 2.59 13.03 -5.83
CA SER A 295 1.42 13.00 -4.94
C SER A 295 0.36 12.04 -5.50
N GLY A 296 -0.79 11.93 -4.83
CA GLY A 296 -1.92 11.18 -5.37
C GLY A 296 -1.70 9.68 -5.42
N ILE A 297 -1.11 9.11 -4.36
CA ILE A 297 -1.06 7.66 -4.17
C ILE A 297 -2.33 7.22 -3.44
N TYR A 298 -3.06 6.31 -4.07
CA TYR A 298 -4.35 5.80 -3.59
C TYR A 298 -4.35 4.28 -3.48
N VAL A 299 -5.22 3.78 -2.62
CA VAL A 299 -5.78 2.43 -2.72
C VAL A 299 -7.13 2.58 -3.41
N HIS A 300 -7.30 2.08 -4.65
CA HIS A 300 -8.49 2.38 -5.46
C HIS A 300 -8.98 1.20 -6.28
N GLY A 301 -10.20 1.34 -6.81
CA GLY A 301 -10.82 0.35 -7.67
C GLY A 301 -10.25 0.31 -9.09
N VAL A 302 -10.91 -0.46 -9.92
CA VAL A 302 -10.60 -0.63 -11.35
C VAL A 302 -11.78 -0.16 -12.21
N PRO A 303 -11.58 0.18 -13.50
CA PRO A 303 -12.69 0.50 -14.39
C PRO A 303 -13.79 -0.55 -14.35
N PHE A 304 -15.06 -0.14 -14.44
CA PHE A 304 -16.20 -1.05 -14.26
C PHE A 304 -16.30 -2.18 -15.30
N ASN A 305 -15.63 -2.05 -16.44
CA ASN A 305 -15.50 -3.10 -17.44
C ASN A 305 -14.34 -4.07 -17.19
N THR A 306 -13.64 -3.92 -16.07
CA THR A 306 -12.50 -4.72 -15.65
C THR A 306 -12.74 -5.21 -14.23
N TYR A 307 -12.41 -6.47 -13.92
CA TYR A 307 -12.49 -6.99 -12.55
C TYR A 307 -11.18 -6.82 -11.79
N SER A 308 -10.05 -7.10 -12.45
CA SER A 308 -8.72 -6.99 -11.88
C SER A 308 -7.72 -6.53 -12.94
N ARG A 309 -6.53 -6.14 -12.48
CA ARG A 309 -5.40 -5.77 -13.33
C ARG A 309 -4.26 -6.76 -13.14
N PRO A 310 -3.33 -6.89 -14.12
CA PRO A 310 -2.07 -7.59 -13.90
C PRO A 310 -1.32 -7.11 -12.64
N PRO A 311 -0.37 -7.91 -12.11
CA PRO A 311 0.31 -7.58 -10.84
C PRO A 311 1.01 -6.23 -10.83
N LYS A 312 1.44 -5.73 -12.00
CA LYS A 312 2.16 -4.47 -12.19
C LYS A 312 1.52 -3.67 -13.31
N ASP A 313 0.40 -3.03 -13.04
CA ASP A 313 -0.37 -2.29 -14.07
C ASP A 313 -0.95 -0.95 -13.58
N SER A 314 -0.46 -0.39 -12.47
CA SER A 314 -0.85 0.96 -12.05
C SER A 314 0.25 1.99 -12.32
N ASP A 315 -0.10 3.26 -12.25
CA ASP A 315 0.89 4.36 -12.33
C ASP A 315 1.51 4.72 -10.97
N GLY A 316 1.44 3.77 -10.01
CA GLY A 316 2.02 3.87 -8.67
C GLY A 316 1.03 3.64 -7.53
N CYS A 317 -0.27 3.62 -7.80
CA CYS A 317 -1.30 3.31 -6.81
C CYS A 317 -1.36 1.80 -6.51
N VAL A 318 -2.09 1.45 -5.45
CA VAL A 318 -2.49 0.07 -5.15
C VAL A 318 -3.93 -0.11 -5.64
N THR A 319 -4.17 -1.02 -6.59
CA THR A 319 -5.50 -1.22 -7.17
C THR A 319 -6.06 -2.60 -6.84
N LEU A 320 -7.36 -2.68 -6.60
CA LEU A 320 -8.07 -3.93 -6.33
C LEU A 320 -9.48 -3.92 -6.93
N ALA A 321 -10.17 -5.06 -6.86
CA ALA A 321 -11.54 -5.17 -7.36
C ALA A 321 -12.48 -4.18 -6.65
N ASN A 322 -13.46 -3.66 -7.39
CA ASN A 322 -14.37 -2.61 -6.91
C ASN A 322 -15.15 -3.02 -5.65
N ASP A 323 -15.65 -4.25 -5.59
CA ASP A 323 -16.41 -4.74 -4.44
C ASP A 323 -15.55 -4.85 -3.19
N GLU A 324 -14.29 -5.29 -3.36
CA GLU A 324 -13.30 -5.39 -2.29
C GLU A 324 -12.89 -4.01 -1.78
N LEU A 325 -12.69 -3.05 -2.69
CA LEU A 325 -12.44 -1.66 -2.31
C LEU A 325 -13.60 -1.08 -1.50
N LEU A 326 -14.86 -1.27 -1.93
CA LEU A 326 -16.02 -0.77 -1.21
C LEU A 326 -16.12 -1.38 0.19
N MET A 327 -15.79 -2.67 0.33
CA MET A 327 -15.72 -3.31 1.64
C MET A 327 -14.66 -2.65 2.52
N LEU A 328 -13.45 -2.41 2.00
CA LEU A 328 -12.39 -1.70 2.73
C LEU A 328 -12.82 -0.28 3.11
N MET A 329 -13.37 0.48 2.16
CA MET A 329 -13.83 1.86 2.41
C MET A 329 -14.92 1.94 3.48
N ASN A 330 -15.77 0.93 3.60
CA ASN A 330 -16.82 0.88 4.63
C ASN A 330 -16.29 0.42 6.00
N THR A 331 -15.15 -0.26 6.03
CA THR A 331 -14.61 -0.89 7.24
C THR A 331 -13.57 -0.01 7.92
N VAL A 332 -12.65 0.63 7.17
CA VAL A 332 -11.48 1.29 7.77
C VAL A 332 -11.73 2.78 7.99
N PRO A 333 -11.46 3.34 9.19
CA PRO A 333 -11.55 4.77 9.47
C PRO A 333 -10.52 5.59 8.67
N VAL A 334 -10.89 6.83 8.32
CA VAL A 334 -9.98 7.84 7.76
C VAL A 334 -9.12 8.42 8.91
N HIS A 335 -7.89 8.80 8.61
CA HIS A 335 -6.86 9.38 9.50
C HIS A 335 -6.22 8.39 10.49
N ASP A 336 -6.95 7.37 10.95
CA ASP A 336 -6.46 6.45 11.99
C ASP A 336 -5.91 5.14 11.43
N THR A 337 -6.31 4.75 10.19
CA THR A 337 -5.89 3.46 9.61
C THR A 337 -4.51 3.55 8.98
N PRO A 338 -3.50 2.86 9.54
CA PRO A 338 -2.20 2.75 8.91
C PRO A 338 -2.23 1.76 7.74
N VAL A 339 -1.45 2.08 6.72
CA VAL A 339 -1.22 1.27 5.53
C VAL A 339 0.29 1.06 5.37
N ILE A 340 0.75 -0.14 5.68
CA ILE A 340 2.15 -0.53 5.45
C ILE A 340 2.26 -1.08 4.04
N ILE A 341 3.16 -0.53 3.24
CA ILE A 341 3.51 -1.06 1.92
C ILE A 341 4.94 -1.54 1.98
N THR A 342 5.14 -2.84 1.82
CA THR A 342 6.46 -3.48 1.91
C THR A 342 6.70 -4.42 0.72
N ARG A 343 7.98 -4.74 0.44
CA ARG A 343 8.31 -5.73 -0.59
C ARG A 343 7.75 -7.08 -0.23
N GLN A 344 7.96 -7.50 1.03
CA GLN A 344 7.50 -8.77 1.54
C GLN A 344 7.21 -8.63 3.03
N ILE A 345 6.05 -9.10 3.48
CA ILE A 345 5.66 -9.14 4.88
C ILE A 345 6.41 -10.26 5.59
N GLN A 346 6.94 -9.95 6.77
CA GLN A 346 7.56 -10.93 7.64
C GLN A 346 6.54 -11.45 8.67
N TRP A 347 6.11 -12.71 8.51
CA TRP A 347 5.13 -13.33 9.42
C TRP A 347 5.82 -13.93 10.64
N VAL A 348 5.48 -13.47 11.82
CA VAL A 348 6.11 -13.89 13.09
C VAL A 348 5.09 -14.51 14.04
N SER A 349 5.60 -15.41 14.90
CA SER A 349 4.81 -15.92 16.04
C SER A 349 4.67 -14.85 17.12
N ASP A 350 3.71 -15.03 18.02
CA ASP A 350 3.49 -14.13 19.16
C ASP A 350 4.74 -13.97 20.04
N ASP A 351 5.53 -15.04 20.22
CA ASP A 351 6.77 -14.97 21.00
C ASP A 351 7.84 -14.12 20.31
N ALA A 352 8.03 -14.32 19.01
CA ALA A 352 8.98 -13.50 18.24
C ALA A 352 8.51 -12.03 18.17
N ALA A 353 7.20 -11.80 18.02
CA ALA A 353 6.62 -10.45 18.07
C ALA A 353 6.86 -9.77 19.42
N ARG A 354 6.70 -10.50 20.55
CA ARG A 354 6.97 -9.97 21.89
C ARG A 354 8.45 -9.60 22.09
N LEU A 355 9.40 -10.43 21.65
CA LEU A 355 10.83 -10.13 21.75
C LEU A 355 11.21 -8.89 20.94
N ARG A 356 10.74 -8.83 19.68
CA ARG A 356 10.99 -7.67 18.81
C ARG A 356 10.38 -6.39 19.38
N LYS A 357 9.17 -6.49 19.93
CA LYS A 357 8.49 -5.38 20.60
C LYS A 357 9.29 -4.86 21.79
N ALA A 358 9.83 -5.75 22.64
CA ALA A 358 10.64 -5.35 23.78
C ALA A 358 11.89 -4.57 23.37
N GLU A 359 12.64 -5.05 22.36
CA GLU A 359 13.82 -4.36 21.83
C GLU A 359 13.50 -2.95 21.31
N ILE A 360 12.43 -2.81 20.53
CA ILE A 360 12.05 -1.54 19.92
C ILE A 360 11.50 -0.56 20.97
N LEU A 361 10.68 -1.06 21.90
CA LEU A 361 10.10 -0.22 22.94
C LEU A 361 11.15 0.29 23.93
N ASP A 362 12.25 -0.44 24.14
CA ASP A 362 13.34 0.05 24.97
C ASP A 362 13.89 1.39 24.45
N ALA A 363 14.14 1.49 23.14
CA ALA A 363 14.60 2.72 22.51
C ALA A 363 13.58 3.87 22.62
N VAL A 364 12.28 3.56 22.39
CA VAL A 364 11.21 4.56 22.46
C VAL A 364 11.01 5.04 23.91
N ASN A 365 10.96 4.13 24.87
CA ASN A 365 10.80 4.46 26.31
C ASN A 365 11.98 5.28 26.82
N HIS A 366 13.20 4.96 26.40
CA HIS A 366 14.39 5.72 26.75
C HIS A 366 14.26 7.16 26.23
N TRP A 367 13.89 7.33 24.95
CA TRP A 367 13.62 8.66 24.39
C TRP A 367 12.53 9.40 25.18
N GLN A 368 11.40 8.74 25.49
CA GLN A 368 10.30 9.35 26.25
C GLN A 368 10.76 9.83 27.63
N SER A 369 11.60 9.05 28.33
CA SER A 369 12.12 9.41 29.64
C SER A 369 13.03 10.65 29.56
N VAL A 370 13.87 10.73 28.53
CA VAL A 370 14.74 11.90 28.32
C VAL A 370 13.93 13.12 27.89
N ARG A 371 12.93 12.94 27.02
CA ARG A 371 12.02 14.02 26.57
C ARG A 371 11.22 14.61 27.73
N ALA A 372 10.78 13.79 28.68
CA ALA A 372 10.08 14.23 29.87
C ALA A 372 11.01 14.90 30.90
N GLY A 373 12.30 14.61 30.85
CA GLY A 373 13.33 15.20 31.74
C GLY A 373 13.68 16.64 31.38
N ASP A 374 14.64 17.21 32.15
CA ASP A 374 15.03 18.62 32.05
C ASP A 374 16.39 18.82 31.31
N ASP A 375 16.95 17.77 30.68
CA ASP A 375 18.23 17.86 29.98
C ASP A 375 18.01 17.91 28.44
N PRO A 376 18.05 19.10 27.83
CA PRO A 376 17.93 19.24 26.39
C PRO A 376 19.10 18.60 25.62
N GLY A 377 20.29 18.58 26.19
CA GLY A 377 21.48 18.02 25.52
C GLY A 377 21.42 16.50 25.42
N ALA A 378 20.78 15.83 26.37
CA ALA A 378 20.53 14.39 26.31
C ALA A 378 19.53 14.03 25.19
N LEU A 379 18.59 14.94 24.88
CA LEU A 379 17.61 14.74 23.82
C LEU A 379 18.25 14.78 22.42
N ASP A 380 19.22 15.66 22.20
CA ASP A 380 19.91 15.80 20.90
C ASP A 380 20.59 14.49 20.48
N ALA A 381 20.98 13.67 21.46
CA ALA A 381 21.59 12.37 21.17
C ALA A 381 20.67 11.39 20.41
N PHE A 382 19.36 11.59 20.43
CA PHE A 382 18.40 10.76 19.69
C PHE A 382 18.20 11.19 18.26
N TYR A 383 18.53 12.44 17.90
CA TYR A 383 18.32 12.96 16.56
C TYR A 383 19.53 12.70 15.66
N ALA A 384 19.27 12.45 14.40
CA ALA A 384 20.32 12.42 13.38
C ALA A 384 20.85 13.82 13.14
N THR A 385 22.11 13.94 12.68
CA THR A 385 22.72 15.22 12.38
C THR A 385 21.88 15.98 11.34
N GLY A 386 21.42 17.17 11.70
CA GLY A 386 20.56 18.02 10.87
C GLY A 386 19.05 17.77 11.01
N ALA A 387 18.64 16.74 11.75
CA ALA A 387 17.25 16.57 12.16
C ALA A 387 17.02 17.39 13.45
N ALA A 388 16.31 18.50 13.35
CA ALA A 388 15.86 19.25 14.52
C ALA A 388 14.42 18.87 14.85
N PRO A 389 14.02 18.83 16.14
CA PRO A 389 12.61 18.68 16.49
C PRO A 389 11.82 19.81 15.83
N GLN A 390 10.87 19.47 14.97
CA GLN A 390 9.91 20.44 14.42
C GLN A 390 8.79 20.73 15.44
N THR A 391 9.11 20.76 16.71
CA THR A 391 8.21 21.34 17.68
C THR A 391 8.10 22.82 17.29
N PRO A 392 6.90 23.40 17.11
CA PRO A 392 6.80 24.85 16.98
C PRO A 392 7.52 25.41 18.19
N ALA A 393 8.68 26.01 17.97
CA ALA A 393 9.36 26.74 19.03
C ALA A 393 8.30 27.67 19.62
N ALA A 394 7.96 27.48 20.90
CA ALA A 394 7.27 28.53 21.61
C ALA A 394 8.04 29.81 21.24
N PRO A 395 7.35 30.86 20.78
CA PRO A 395 8.04 32.07 20.37
C PRO A 395 9.06 32.35 21.45
N SER A 396 10.34 32.39 21.08
CA SER A 396 11.45 32.65 21.99
C SER A 396 11.19 34.04 22.57
N GLN A 397 10.43 34.08 23.65
CA GLN A 397 10.31 35.29 24.42
C GLN A 397 11.72 35.55 24.95
N PRO A 398 12.28 36.72 24.69
CA PRO A 398 13.56 37.06 25.27
C PRO A 398 13.49 36.80 26.79
N ALA A 399 14.55 36.20 27.34
CA ALA A 399 14.59 35.86 28.75
C ALA A 399 14.11 37.07 29.56
N PRO A 400 13.17 36.88 30.51
CA PRO A 400 12.62 37.98 31.24
C PRO A 400 13.74 38.74 31.93
N GLN A 401 13.91 40.02 31.59
CA GLN A 401 14.95 40.88 32.15
C GLN A 401 14.38 41.59 33.36
N ALA A 402 15.27 41.84 34.35
CA ALA A 402 14.92 42.64 35.51
C ALA A 402 14.47 44.03 35.05
N SER A 403 13.31 44.48 35.49
CA SER A 403 12.79 45.82 35.17
C SER A 403 13.21 46.78 36.25
N VAL A 404 13.64 47.98 35.85
CA VAL A 404 13.89 49.09 36.78
C VAL A 404 12.65 49.98 36.78
N VAL A 405 11.95 50.05 37.89
CA VAL A 405 10.81 50.97 38.08
C VAL A 405 11.17 52.05 39.11
N PHE A 406 10.67 53.25 38.92
CA PHE A 406 10.79 54.32 39.90
C PHE A 406 9.45 54.45 40.64
N VAL A 407 9.51 54.25 41.96
CA VAL A 407 8.35 54.42 42.84
C VAL A 407 8.70 55.56 43.79
N HIS A 408 7.93 56.63 43.74
CA HIS A 408 8.17 57.86 44.55
C HIS A 408 9.59 58.38 44.40
N GLY A 409 10.12 58.40 43.17
CA GLY A 409 11.47 58.92 42.87
C GLY A 409 12.63 58.01 43.27
N LYS A 410 12.37 56.87 43.87
CA LYS A 410 13.39 55.88 44.23
C LYS A 410 13.44 54.75 43.23
N ARG A 411 14.66 54.44 42.76
CA ARG A 411 14.96 53.32 41.86
C ARG A 411 14.68 52.01 42.58
N ARG A 412 13.80 51.20 42.06
CA ARG A 412 13.51 49.85 42.52
C ARG A 412 13.76 48.84 41.38
N VAL A 413 14.60 47.86 41.62
CA VAL A 413 14.81 46.72 40.70
C VAL A 413 13.76 45.70 41.02
N VAL A 414 12.87 45.42 40.04
CA VAL A 414 11.90 44.34 40.12
C VAL A 414 12.57 43.13 39.49
N PRO A 415 12.76 42.03 40.24
CA PRO A 415 13.32 40.82 39.66
C PRO A 415 12.47 40.34 38.50
N PRO A 416 13.05 39.66 37.51
CA PRO A 416 12.25 39.08 36.45
C PRO A 416 11.20 38.15 37.04
N PRO A 417 10.00 38.05 36.41
CA PRO A 417 9.00 37.07 36.81
C PRO A 417 9.64 35.69 36.82
N ALA A 418 9.35 34.87 37.82
CA ALA A 418 9.83 33.50 37.89
C ALA A 418 9.41 32.79 36.57
N VAL A 419 10.37 32.14 35.91
CA VAL A 419 10.06 31.29 34.76
C VAL A 419 9.09 30.20 35.26
N PRO A 420 7.90 30.09 34.67
CA PRO A 420 6.97 29.05 35.16
C PRO A 420 7.64 27.67 34.99
N PRO A 421 7.48 26.80 35.96
CA PRO A 421 8.07 25.46 35.89
C PRO A 421 7.57 24.76 34.64
N LYS A 422 8.47 24.02 33.95
CA LYS A 422 8.15 23.22 32.78
C LYS A 422 6.91 22.37 33.07
N ASP A 423 5.96 22.36 32.12
CA ASP A 423 4.78 21.51 32.24
C ASP A 423 5.22 20.04 32.08
N PRO A 424 4.98 19.18 33.09
CA PRO A 424 5.30 17.76 32.92
C PRO A 424 4.52 17.16 31.76
N ILE A 425 5.18 16.28 31.01
CA ILE A 425 4.64 15.68 29.78
C ILE A 425 4.23 14.23 30.06
N ALA A 426 3.07 13.85 29.61
CA ALA A 426 2.60 12.47 29.54
C ALA A 426 2.47 12.05 28.07
N PHE A 427 2.73 10.77 27.82
CA PHE A 427 2.62 10.16 26.49
C PHE A 427 1.52 9.11 26.52
N ASP A 428 0.61 9.16 25.56
CA ASP A 428 -0.42 8.15 25.36
C ASP A 428 -0.68 7.84 23.88
N ASN A 429 -1.54 6.86 23.60
CA ASN A 429 -1.85 6.38 22.25
C ASN A 429 -0.62 6.01 21.41
N LEU A 430 0.40 5.41 22.04
CA LEU A 430 1.62 5.01 21.35
C LEU A 430 1.33 3.98 20.26
N SER A 431 1.71 4.30 19.03
CA SER A 431 1.74 3.41 17.86
C SER A 431 3.17 3.29 17.35
N VAL A 432 3.63 2.08 17.11
CA VAL A 432 4.95 1.80 16.54
C VAL A 432 4.82 0.77 15.43
N MET A 433 5.27 1.15 14.24
CA MET A 433 5.30 0.29 13.08
C MET A 433 6.67 0.36 12.43
N THR A 434 7.10 -0.74 11.82
CA THR A 434 8.40 -0.83 11.15
C THR A 434 8.23 -1.23 9.70
N TRP A 435 9.21 -0.88 8.89
CA TRP A 435 9.43 -1.52 7.59
C TRP A 435 10.93 -1.63 7.34
N SER A 436 11.29 -2.58 6.49
CA SER A 436 12.69 -2.77 6.10
C SER A 436 12.81 -2.51 4.61
N ASP A 437 13.69 -1.60 4.26
CA ASP A 437 14.12 -1.32 2.91
C ASP A 437 15.68 -1.31 2.90
N ALA A 438 16.32 -0.29 2.36
CA ALA A 438 17.79 -0.13 2.46
C ALA A 438 18.27 -0.05 3.92
N LYS A 439 17.42 0.50 4.80
CA LYS A 439 17.63 0.54 6.26
C LYS A 439 16.40 0.03 6.99
N GLN A 440 16.60 -0.42 8.24
CA GLN A 440 15.49 -0.64 9.15
C GLN A 440 14.94 0.72 9.59
N THR A 441 13.66 0.92 9.38
CA THR A 441 12.98 2.17 9.70
C THR A 441 11.76 1.88 10.57
N MET A 442 11.44 2.80 11.49
CA MET A 442 10.20 2.75 12.26
C MET A 442 9.48 4.08 12.26
N VAL A 443 8.16 4.03 12.33
CA VAL A 443 7.28 5.18 12.56
C VAL A 443 6.72 5.06 13.96
N VAL A 444 6.94 6.09 14.76
CA VAL A 444 6.42 6.20 16.12
C VAL A 444 5.42 7.35 16.14
N THR A 445 4.17 7.06 16.47
CA THR A 445 3.11 8.08 16.62
C THR A 445 2.57 8.01 18.03
N PHE A 446 2.38 9.16 18.67
CA PHE A 446 1.88 9.25 20.03
C PHE A 446 1.24 10.61 20.27
N ASN A 447 0.44 10.69 21.33
CA ASN A 447 -0.04 11.96 21.86
C ASN A 447 0.89 12.43 22.98
N GLU A 448 1.43 13.64 22.84
CA GLU A 448 2.14 14.36 23.90
C GLU A 448 1.15 15.31 24.58
N ARG A 449 0.94 15.13 25.88
CA ARG A 449 0.00 15.93 26.66
C ARG A 449 0.69 16.59 27.85
N GLY A 450 0.59 17.92 27.93
CA GLY A 450 0.99 18.67 29.12
C GLY A 450 0.04 18.36 30.26
N THR A 451 0.57 17.91 31.43
CA THR A 451 -0.26 17.46 32.55
C THR A 451 -0.96 18.59 33.26
N ARG A 452 -0.44 19.82 33.21
CA ARG A 452 -1.03 21.03 33.81
C ARG A 452 -1.84 21.84 32.79
N SER A 453 -1.30 22.01 31.59
CA SER A 453 -1.95 22.79 30.53
C SER A 453 -3.07 22.02 29.81
N HIS A 454 -3.11 20.69 29.93
CA HIS A 454 -3.98 19.78 29.19
C HIS A 454 -3.88 19.96 27.67
N ARG A 455 -2.83 20.63 27.18
CA ARG A 455 -2.55 20.76 25.76
C ARG A 455 -2.09 19.42 25.23
N GLU A 456 -2.80 18.91 24.23
CA GLU A 456 -2.48 17.65 23.57
C GLU A 456 -2.02 17.94 22.15
N THR A 457 -0.98 17.23 21.72
CA THR A 457 -0.44 17.32 20.37
C THR A 457 -0.08 15.91 19.90
N MET A 458 -0.62 15.48 18.77
CA MET A 458 -0.22 14.22 18.15
C MET A 458 1.07 14.46 17.37
N LEU A 459 2.08 13.70 17.70
CA LEU A 459 3.40 13.74 17.07
C LEU A 459 3.67 12.42 16.32
N ARG A 460 4.36 12.55 15.20
CA ARG A 460 4.85 11.40 14.43
C ARG A 460 6.32 11.57 14.16
N GLN A 461 7.09 10.54 14.53
CA GLN A 461 8.53 10.45 14.35
C GLN A 461 8.85 9.33 13.37
N TYR A 462 9.89 9.57 12.58
CA TYR A 462 10.52 8.59 11.71
C TYR A 462 11.93 8.34 12.22
N TRP A 463 12.22 7.07 12.48
CA TRP A 463 13.50 6.63 13.04
C TRP A 463 14.17 5.71 12.05
N GLU A 464 15.47 5.88 11.87
CA GLU A 464 16.31 4.94 11.11
C GLU A 464 17.32 4.28 12.05
N ARG A 465 17.64 3.02 11.75
CA ARG A 465 18.68 2.29 12.48
C ARG A 465 20.04 2.60 11.85
N ASP A 466 20.92 3.23 12.61
CA ASP A 466 22.30 3.47 12.26
C ASP A 466 23.19 2.56 13.11
N ALA A 467 23.85 1.59 12.46
CA ALA A 467 24.56 0.47 13.12
C ALA A 467 23.67 -0.25 14.14
N SER A 468 23.85 0.01 15.44
CA SER A 468 23.05 -0.58 16.53
C SER A 468 22.10 0.39 17.20
N LYS A 469 22.05 1.67 16.78
CA LYS A 469 21.28 2.71 17.45
C LYS A 469 20.15 3.23 16.57
N TRP A 470 19.02 3.48 17.18
CA TRP A 470 17.91 4.18 16.54
C TRP A 470 18.11 5.70 16.62
N LYS A 471 17.90 6.39 15.50
CA LYS A 471 17.98 7.84 15.38
C LYS A 471 16.72 8.42 14.76
N ILE A 472 16.19 9.48 15.33
CA ILE A 472 15.09 10.24 14.75
C ILE A 472 15.63 11.05 13.58
N VAL A 473 15.13 10.77 12.39
CA VAL A 473 15.49 11.48 11.16
C VAL A 473 14.48 12.56 10.80
N ALA A 474 13.22 12.39 11.21
CA ALA A 474 12.17 13.38 11.02
C ALA A 474 11.14 13.31 12.15
N GLU A 475 10.59 14.46 12.54
CA GLU A 475 9.51 14.60 13.52
C GLU A 475 8.55 15.71 13.07
N GLY A 476 7.26 15.48 13.22
CA GLY A 476 6.24 16.47 12.89
C GLY A 476 4.92 16.25 13.61
N THR A 477 4.08 17.28 13.62
CA THR A 477 2.71 17.20 14.14
C THR A 477 1.80 16.55 13.13
N VAL A 478 0.91 15.69 13.60
CA VAL A 478 -0.18 15.11 12.81
C VAL A 478 -1.40 16.03 12.95
N ARG A 479 -1.96 16.44 11.81
CA ARG A 479 -3.16 17.30 11.74
C ARG A 479 -4.39 16.47 11.44
#